data_40c698146e844d4792099d5545152659
#
_entry.id   40c698146e844d4792099d5545152659
#
_cell.length_a   1.000
_cell.length_b   1.000
_cell.length_c   1.000
_cell.angle_alpha   90.00
_cell.angle_beta   90.00
_cell.angle_gamma   90.00
#
_symmetry.space_group_name_H-M   'P 1'
#
loop_
_entity.id
_entity.type
_entity.pdbx_description
1 polymer ?
#
loop_
_entity_poly.entity_id
_entity_poly.type
_entity_poly.pdbx_seq_one_letter_code
_entity_poly.pdbx_strand_id
1 'polypeptide(L)'
;MKGGDVMYLEIGAPEAEPVTLEEAKRHLRLVDTIITEIEPEEPGGEPTIITSHPDDDYIKNLIRTAREWGEAFQGRSWITRTVTAYLNEWPSCPLKLPMGPVQEVVSISYFTLEGVEVEVDPSTYWLSPDGVLYGKGWPFAPLRERLGVKIVYKAGYGDASAVPMRCKQAMLLMIGHWYENREEVIIGASSSGAAQIPAAAEMLLYQEREIPI
;
A
#
# COMPACT_ATOMS: atom_id res chain seq x y z
N MET A 1 -21.82 18.19 3.95
CA MET A 1 -20.44 17.74 3.59
C MET A 1 -19.58 18.98 3.61
N LYS A 2 -18.52 18.99 4.40
CA LYS A 2 -17.55 20.13 4.37
C LYS A 2 -16.78 20.01 3.06
N GLY A 3 -16.70 21.10 2.28
CA GLY A 3 -16.02 21.13 0.99
C GLY A 3 -14.57 20.70 1.14
N GLY A 4 -14.09 19.90 0.19
CA GLY A 4 -12.69 19.50 0.09
C GLY A 4 -12.34 18.08 0.54
N ASP A 5 -13.32 17.22 0.80
CA ASP A 5 -13.04 15.81 1.10
C ASP A 5 -12.53 15.07 -0.15
N VAL A 6 -11.56 14.17 0.04
CA VAL A 6 -11.07 13.32 -1.04
C VAL A 6 -12.20 12.39 -1.50
N MET A 7 -12.53 12.45 -2.79
CA MET A 7 -13.62 11.70 -3.39
C MET A 7 -13.19 10.40 -4.04
N TYR A 8 -11.94 10.34 -4.51
CA TYR A 8 -11.41 9.18 -5.20
C TYR A 8 -9.90 9.11 -5.02
N LEU A 9 -9.39 7.90 -4.87
CA LEU A 9 -7.96 7.62 -4.76
C LEU A 9 -7.53 6.62 -5.82
N GLU A 10 -6.46 6.93 -6.52
CA GLU A 10 -5.69 5.98 -7.31
C GLU A 10 -4.40 5.67 -6.58
N ILE A 11 -4.20 4.41 -6.24
CA ILE A 11 -3.03 3.95 -5.49
C ILE A 11 -2.17 3.13 -6.44
N GLY A 12 -0.98 3.60 -6.73
CA GLY A 12 0.00 2.90 -7.55
C GLY A 12 0.43 1.57 -6.92
N ALA A 13 0.89 0.63 -7.74
CA ALA A 13 1.48 -0.60 -7.23
C ALA A 13 2.81 -0.29 -6.52
N PRO A 14 3.16 -0.99 -5.43
CA PRO A 14 4.47 -0.88 -4.80
C PRO A 14 5.54 -1.54 -5.68
N GLU A 15 6.77 -1.06 -5.62
CA GLU A 15 7.90 -1.64 -6.35
C GLU A 15 8.39 -2.96 -5.74
N ALA A 16 8.13 -3.18 -4.45
CA ALA A 16 8.53 -4.37 -3.72
C ALA A 16 7.50 -4.73 -2.64
N GLU A 17 7.62 -5.91 -2.08
CA GLU A 17 6.84 -6.33 -0.92
C GLU A 17 7.63 -6.10 0.39
N PRO A 18 6.96 -5.77 1.52
CA PRO A 18 7.61 -5.58 2.81
C PRO A 18 8.31 -6.84 3.35
N VAL A 19 7.77 -8.01 3.00
CA VAL A 19 8.28 -9.33 3.39
C VAL A 19 8.67 -10.08 2.13
N THR A 20 9.87 -10.64 2.10
CA THR A 20 10.36 -11.42 0.97
C THR A 20 9.80 -12.85 1.00
N LEU A 21 9.84 -13.53 -0.16
CA LEU A 21 9.47 -14.95 -0.26
C LEU A 21 10.29 -15.80 0.72
N GLU A 22 11.61 -15.53 0.81
CA GLU A 22 12.53 -16.25 1.70
C GLU A 22 12.19 -16.04 3.18
N GLU A 23 11.82 -14.82 3.58
CA GLU A 23 11.37 -14.53 4.95
C GLU A 23 10.08 -15.29 5.28
N ALA A 24 9.13 -15.31 4.33
CA ALA A 24 7.87 -16.04 4.48
C ALA A 24 8.11 -17.56 4.57
N LYS A 25 8.91 -18.14 3.66
CA LYS A 25 9.28 -19.57 3.68
C LYS A 25 9.97 -19.96 5.00
N ARG A 26 10.89 -19.15 5.47
CA ARG A 26 11.58 -19.37 6.75
C ARG A 26 10.59 -19.35 7.93
N HIS A 27 9.62 -18.44 7.93
CA HIS A 27 8.57 -18.40 8.94
C HIS A 27 7.69 -19.64 8.91
N LEU A 28 7.34 -20.11 7.71
CA LEU A 28 6.57 -21.33 7.47
C LEU A 28 7.38 -22.62 7.67
N ARG A 29 8.69 -22.52 7.90
CA ARG A 29 9.63 -23.66 8.03
C ARG A 29 9.64 -24.57 6.78
N LEU A 30 9.49 -23.96 5.61
CA LEU A 30 9.53 -24.67 4.34
C LEU A 30 10.96 -24.78 3.81
N VAL A 31 11.22 -25.89 3.13
CA VAL A 31 12.51 -26.18 2.48
C VAL A 31 12.26 -26.32 0.99
N ASP A 32 13.13 -25.74 0.17
CA ASP A 32 13.07 -25.90 -1.27
C ASP A 32 13.32 -27.35 -1.67
N THR A 33 12.45 -27.88 -2.49
CA THR A 33 12.48 -29.29 -2.93
C THR A 33 12.63 -29.45 -4.43
N ILE A 34 12.43 -28.36 -5.20
CA ILE A 34 12.60 -28.33 -6.65
C ILE A 34 13.98 -27.73 -6.94
N ILE A 35 14.77 -28.45 -7.72
CA ILE A 35 16.07 -28.00 -8.19
C ILE A 35 15.95 -27.85 -9.71
N THR A 36 16.19 -26.63 -10.20
CA THR A 36 16.22 -26.34 -11.63
C THR A 36 17.60 -25.92 -12.01
N GLU A 37 18.21 -26.64 -12.93
CA GLU A 37 19.50 -26.30 -13.50
C GLU A 37 19.26 -25.49 -14.79
N ILE A 38 19.84 -24.30 -14.86
CA ILE A 38 19.75 -23.42 -16.02
C ILE A 38 21.11 -23.44 -16.71
N GLU A 39 21.11 -23.84 -17.99
CA GLU A 39 22.32 -23.79 -18.80
C GLU A 39 22.83 -22.34 -18.95
N PRO A 40 24.13 -22.15 -18.93
CA PRO A 40 24.72 -20.80 -19.07
C PRO A 40 24.48 -20.25 -20.49
N GLU A 41 24.24 -18.94 -20.59
CA GLU A 41 24.07 -18.26 -21.87
C GLU A 41 25.35 -18.25 -22.72
N GLU A 42 26.52 -18.37 -22.09
CA GLU A 42 27.82 -18.43 -22.79
C GLU A 42 28.39 -19.85 -22.79
N PRO A 43 29.01 -20.31 -23.91
CA PRO A 43 29.64 -21.62 -23.98
C PRO A 43 30.80 -21.75 -22.99
N GLY A 44 30.70 -22.69 -22.06
CA GLY A 44 31.70 -22.97 -21.03
C GLY A 44 31.49 -22.27 -19.69
N GLY A 45 30.37 -21.59 -19.51
CA GLY A 45 29.93 -21.09 -18.21
C GLY A 45 29.48 -22.21 -17.27
N GLU A 46 29.41 -21.92 -15.97
CA GLU A 46 28.81 -22.85 -15.01
C GLU A 46 27.30 -22.74 -15.01
N PRO A 47 26.55 -23.86 -14.87
CA PRO A 47 25.09 -23.83 -14.79
C PRO A 47 24.64 -23.13 -13.50
N THR A 48 23.57 -22.34 -13.61
CA THR A 48 22.93 -21.70 -12.45
C THR A 48 21.90 -22.66 -11.86
N ILE A 49 22.08 -22.98 -10.57
CA ILE A 49 21.12 -23.82 -9.83
C ILE A 49 20.11 -22.88 -9.14
N ILE A 50 18.84 -23.04 -9.51
CA ILE A 50 17.72 -22.36 -8.83
C ILE A 50 16.97 -23.39 -8.02
N THR A 51 16.77 -23.09 -6.74
CA THR A 51 15.95 -23.91 -5.85
C THR A 51 14.61 -23.21 -5.61
N SER A 52 13.51 -23.98 -5.57
CA SER A 52 12.19 -23.45 -5.33
C SER A 52 11.31 -24.44 -4.55
N HIS A 53 10.22 -23.93 -4.02
CA HIS A 53 9.19 -24.73 -3.36
C HIS A 53 7.94 -24.81 -4.25
N PRO A 54 7.20 -25.93 -4.28
CA PRO A 54 5.96 -26.06 -5.08
C PRO A 54 4.93 -24.95 -4.79
N ASP A 55 4.91 -24.43 -3.57
CA ASP A 55 3.97 -23.40 -3.13
C ASP A 55 4.50 -21.97 -3.29
N ASP A 56 5.64 -21.73 -3.94
CA ASP A 56 6.24 -20.39 -4.03
C ASP A 56 5.27 -19.34 -4.57
N ASP A 57 4.52 -19.65 -5.62
CA ASP A 57 3.57 -18.72 -6.19
C ASP A 57 2.35 -18.49 -5.27
N TYR A 58 1.92 -19.52 -4.56
CA TYR A 58 0.88 -19.39 -3.56
C TYR A 58 1.34 -18.46 -2.41
N ILE A 59 2.57 -18.65 -1.92
CA ILE A 59 3.15 -17.83 -0.85
C ILE A 59 3.30 -16.38 -1.30
N LYS A 60 3.74 -16.11 -2.53
CA LYS A 60 3.79 -14.74 -3.10
C LYS A 60 2.42 -14.07 -3.09
N ASN A 61 1.36 -14.82 -3.44
CA ASN A 61 0.00 -14.30 -3.36
C ASN A 61 -0.43 -13.98 -1.92
N LEU A 62 -0.07 -14.84 -0.95
CA LEU A 62 -0.34 -14.58 0.46
C LEU A 62 0.40 -13.35 0.98
N ILE A 63 1.67 -13.14 0.58
CA ILE A 63 2.46 -11.95 0.93
C ILE A 63 1.74 -10.69 0.44
N ARG A 64 1.33 -10.68 -0.83
CA ARG A 64 0.60 -9.57 -1.42
C ARG A 64 -0.72 -9.30 -0.69
N THR A 65 -1.51 -10.35 -0.46
CA THR A 65 -2.79 -10.24 0.25
C THR A 65 -2.63 -9.72 1.67
N ALA A 66 -1.61 -10.19 2.40
CA ALA A 66 -1.32 -9.73 3.76
C ALA A 66 -0.95 -8.23 3.79
N ARG A 67 -0.14 -7.77 2.82
CA ARG A 67 0.16 -6.35 2.69
C ARG A 67 -1.10 -5.52 2.39
N GLU A 68 -1.85 -5.92 1.36
CA GLU A 68 -3.07 -5.19 0.95
C GLU A 68 -4.08 -5.08 2.10
N TRP A 69 -4.26 -6.17 2.84
CA TRP A 69 -5.13 -6.16 4.01
C TRP A 69 -4.61 -5.22 5.10
N GLY A 70 -3.32 -5.32 5.43
CA GLY A 70 -2.72 -4.51 6.50
C GLY A 70 -2.72 -3.01 6.18
N GLU A 71 -2.40 -2.64 4.93
CA GLU A 71 -2.46 -1.26 4.45
C GLU A 71 -3.90 -0.71 4.51
N ALA A 72 -4.88 -1.49 4.06
CA ALA A 72 -6.30 -1.11 4.14
C ALA A 72 -6.77 -0.96 5.59
N PHE A 73 -6.36 -1.87 6.48
CA PHE A 73 -6.72 -1.81 7.90
C PHE A 73 -6.15 -0.56 8.59
N GLN A 74 -4.91 -0.18 8.26
CA GLN A 74 -4.26 0.99 8.84
C GLN A 74 -4.62 2.30 8.13
N GLY A 75 -5.13 2.26 6.90
CA GLY A 75 -5.31 3.43 6.04
C GLY A 75 -3.96 4.03 5.59
N ARG A 76 -2.91 3.20 5.44
CA ARG A 76 -1.53 3.63 5.16
C ARG A 76 -0.92 2.86 4.01
N SER A 77 -0.01 3.50 3.29
CA SER A 77 0.91 2.82 2.39
C SER A 77 2.16 2.40 3.16
N TRP A 78 2.62 1.17 2.98
CA TRP A 78 3.84 0.71 3.65
C TRP A 78 5.08 0.93 2.80
N ILE A 79 5.04 0.49 1.55
CA ILE A 79 6.11 0.77 0.57
C ILE A 79 5.78 2.09 -0.13
N THR A 80 6.81 2.92 -0.34
CA THR A 80 6.64 4.17 -1.07
C THR A 80 6.06 3.93 -2.45
N ARG A 81 5.01 4.66 -2.75
CA ARG A 81 4.32 4.63 -4.04
C ARG A 81 3.68 5.97 -4.35
N THR A 82 3.35 6.16 -5.60
CA THR A 82 2.56 7.32 -6.03
C THR A 82 1.09 7.09 -5.71
N VAL A 83 0.50 8.09 -5.07
CA VAL A 83 -0.94 8.16 -4.79
C VAL A 83 -1.49 9.41 -5.46
N THR A 84 -2.62 9.26 -6.13
CA THR A 84 -3.35 10.39 -6.72
C THR A 84 -4.69 10.54 -6.01
N ALA A 85 -4.90 11.69 -5.38
CA ALA A 85 -6.16 12.05 -4.76
C ALA A 85 -6.94 13.03 -5.62
N TYR A 86 -8.22 12.76 -5.80
CA TYR A 86 -9.13 13.64 -6.53
C TYR A 86 -10.18 14.23 -5.59
N LEU A 87 -10.41 15.53 -5.74
CA LEU A 87 -11.42 16.27 -4.99
C LEU A 87 -12.36 16.95 -5.99
N ASN A 88 -13.60 17.20 -5.58
CA ASN A 88 -14.55 17.95 -6.39
C ASN A 88 -14.31 19.46 -6.31
N GLU A 89 -13.84 19.93 -5.16
CA GLU A 89 -13.63 21.33 -4.83
C GLU A 89 -12.25 21.56 -4.28
N TRP A 90 -11.79 22.79 -4.25
CA TRP A 90 -10.56 23.15 -3.57
C TRP A 90 -10.62 22.74 -2.09
N PRO A 91 -9.56 22.11 -1.56
CA PRO A 91 -9.57 21.65 -0.19
C PRO A 91 -9.58 22.82 0.79
N SER A 92 -10.32 22.64 1.89
CA SER A 92 -10.12 23.46 3.08
C SER A 92 -8.74 23.16 3.66
N CYS A 93 -7.90 24.16 3.85
CA CYS A 93 -6.60 23.97 4.48
C CYS A 93 -6.70 24.16 6.00
N PRO A 94 -5.99 23.32 6.78
CA PRO A 94 -5.08 22.24 6.39
C PRO A 94 -5.81 20.98 5.87
N LEU A 95 -5.21 20.29 4.88
CA LEU A 95 -5.71 19.02 4.35
C LEU A 95 -4.78 17.89 4.74
N LYS A 96 -5.27 16.89 5.47
CA LYS A 96 -4.56 15.64 5.71
C LYS A 96 -4.74 14.73 4.50
N LEU A 97 -3.64 14.41 3.82
CA LEU A 97 -3.65 13.49 2.68
C LEU A 97 -3.75 12.03 3.19
N PRO A 98 -4.64 11.21 2.61
CA PRO A 98 -4.80 9.80 3.02
C PRO A 98 -3.61 8.93 2.62
N MET A 99 -3.62 7.69 3.07
CA MET A 99 -2.59 6.67 2.77
C MET A 99 -1.18 7.06 3.21
N GLY A 100 -1.01 7.92 4.23
CA GLY A 100 0.31 8.30 4.76
C GLY A 100 1.18 7.13 5.23
N PRO A 101 2.41 7.41 5.68
CA PRO A 101 3.02 8.73 5.79
C PRO A 101 3.30 9.37 4.43
N VAL A 102 2.93 10.64 4.29
CA VAL A 102 3.16 11.39 3.05
C VAL A 102 4.58 11.94 3.07
N GLN A 103 5.33 11.68 2.02
CA GLN A 103 6.74 12.09 1.90
C GLN A 103 6.89 13.40 1.14
N GLU A 104 6.21 13.53 0.00
CA GLU A 104 6.25 14.72 -0.83
C GLU A 104 4.96 14.87 -1.65
N VAL A 105 4.62 16.09 -1.99
CA VAL A 105 3.61 16.40 -3.00
C VAL A 105 4.33 16.62 -4.33
N VAL A 106 4.02 15.78 -5.30
CA VAL A 106 4.65 15.82 -6.63
C VAL A 106 4.06 16.96 -7.46
N SER A 107 2.73 17.05 -7.51
CA SER A 107 2.02 18.12 -8.21
C SER A 107 0.60 18.29 -7.69
N ILE A 108 0.09 19.49 -7.85
CA ILE A 108 -1.34 19.78 -7.71
C ILE A 108 -1.80 20.38 -9.02
N SER A 109 -2.88 19.86 -9.57
CA SER A 109 -3.50 20.38 -10.77
C SER A 109 -5.02 20.48 -10.61
N TYR A 110 -5.64 21.28 -11.47
CA TYR A 110 -7.09 21.39 -11.51
C TYR A 110 -7.58 21.32 -12.96
N PHE A 111 -8.83 20.95 -13.13
CA PHE A 111 -9.48 20.87 -14.42
C PHE A 111 -10.48 21.99 -14.58
N THR A 112 -10.34 22.77 -15.66
CA THR A 112 -11.30 23.83 -16.02
C THR A 112 -12.64 23.24 -16.44
N LEU A 113 -13.66 24.08 -16.65
CA LEU A 113 -14.97 23.64 -17.16
C LEU A 113 -14.86 22.94 -18.51
N GLU A 114 -13.88 23.33 -19.33
CA GLU A 114 -13.58 22.74 -20.65
C GLU A 114 -12.80 21.43 -20.54
N GLY A 115 -12.40 21.01 -19.32
CA GLY A 115 -11.64 19.79 -19.07
C GLY A 115 -10.13 19.93 -19.28
N VAL A 116 -9.61 21.15 -19.43
CA VAL A 116 -8.17 21.39 -19.54
C VAL A 116 -7.52 21.25 -18.17
N GLU A 117 -6.45 20.45 -18.07
CA GLU A 117 -5.64 20.32 -16.85
C GLU A 117 -4.66 21.48 -16.74
N VAL A 118 -4.65 22.16 -15.63
CA VAL A 118 -3.76 23.30 -15.30
C VAL A 118 -3.04 23.02 -14.00
N GLU A 119 -1.71 23.12 -14.02
CA GLU A 119 -0.89 22.90 -12.83
C GLU A 119 -0.89 24.13 -11.92
N VAL A 120 -0.94 23.89 -10.62
CA VAL A 120 -0.86 24.91 -9.58
C VAL A 120 0.60 25.21 -9.28
N ASP A 121 0.95 26.49 -9.17
CA ASP A 121 2.31 26.92 -8.84
C ASP A 121 2.76 26.29 -7.48
N PRO A 122 3.83 25.49 -7.47
CA PRO A 122 4.34 24.84 -6.26
C PRO A 122 4.68 25.81 -5.11
N SER A 123 4.92 27.08 -5.40
CA SER A 123 5.18 28.10 -4.36
C SER A 123 3.95 28.46 -3.52
N THR A 124 2.76 28.07 -3.95
CA THR A 124 1.47 28.39 -3.30
C THR A 124 1.03 27.38 -2.27
N TYR A 125 1.72 26.27 -2.15
CA TYR A 125 1.42 25.22 -1.16
C TYR A 125 2.70 24.66 -0.55
N TRP A 126 2.58 23.96 0.58
CA TRP A 126 3.68 23.20 1.20
C TRP A 126 3.14 22.03 1.99
N LEU A 127 3.97 20.99 2.11
CA LEU A 127 3.71 19.85 2.97
C LEU A 127 4.44 20.05 4.30
N SER A 128 3.72 19.89 5.41
CA SER A 128 4.34 19.89 6.74
C SER A 128 4.98 18.54 7.05
N PRO A 129 5.93 18.45 7.99
CA PRO A 129 6.60 17.20 8.35
C PRO A 129 5.67 16.09 8.86
N ASP A 130 4.48 16.42 9.32
CA ASP A 130 3.43 15.49 9.76
C ASP A 130 2.49 15.04 8.62
N GLY A 131 2.82 15.41 7.37
CA GLY A 131 2.08 14.97 6.18
C GLY A 131 0.81 15.75 5.92
N VAL A 132 0.68 16.95 6.48
CA VAL A 132 -0.48 17.82 6.25
C VAL A 132 -0.16 18.84 5.16
N LEU A 133 -1.03 18.96 4.17
CA LEU A 133 -0.93 19.90 3.07
C LEU A 133 -1.55 21.25 3.46
N TYR A 134 -0.79 22.32 3.26
CA TYR A 134 -1.20 23.70 3.45
C TYR A 134 -1.14 24.47 2.13
N GLY A 135 -2.18 25.25 1.84
CA GLY A 135 -2.20 26.19 0.71
C GLY A 135 -2.21 27.63 1.20
N LYS A 136 -1.47 28.52 0.55
CA LYS A 136 -1.49 29.96 0.78
C LYS A 136 -2.69 30.66 0.14
N GLY A 137 -3.41 29.96 -0.71
CA GLY A 137 -4.57 30.39 -1.48
C GLY A 137 -4.64 29.61 -2.78
N TRP A 138 -5.80 29.04 -3.07
CA TRP A 138 -6.03 28.30 -4.30
C TRP A 138 -6.39 29.24 -5.43
N PRO A 139 -6.13 28.87 -6.71
CA PRO A 139 -6.55 29.65 -7.86
C PRO A 139 -8.05 29.91 -7.85
N PHE A 140 -8.46 31.14 -8.11
CA PHE A 140 -9.88 31.50 -8.22
C PHE A 140 -10.39 31.16 -9.63
N ALA A 141 -10.46 29.87 -9.93
CA ALA A 141 -10.89 29.36 -11.24
C ALA A 141 -12.09 28.43 -11.08
N PRO A 142 -13.05 28.48 -12.00
CA PRO A 142 -14.16 27.56 -12.01
C PRO A 142 -13.65 26.14 -12.34
N LEU A 143 -14.05 25.17 -11.53
CA LEU A 143 -13.66 23.78 -11.67
C LEU A 143 -14.75 23.00 -12.40
N ARG A 144 -14.38 21.94 -13.12
CA ARG A 144 -15.36 20.96 -13.59
C ARG A 144 -16.11 20.36 -12.39
N GLU A 145 -17.33 19.90 -12.62
CA GLU A 145 -18.27 19.49 -11.55
C GLU A 145 -17.76 18.33 -10.67
N ARG A 146 -17.01 17.40 -11.26
CA ARG A 146 -16.51 16.22 -10.54
C ARG A 146 -15.02 16.07 -10.76
N LEU A 147 -14.30 15.66 -9.68
CA LEU A 147 -12.85 15.42 -9.70
C LEU A 147 -12.11 16.65 -10.27
N GLY A 148 -12.53 17.84 -9.84
CA GLY A 148 -12.01 19.11 -10.34
C GLY A 148 -10.58 19.41 -9.92
N VAL A 149 -10.12 18.83 -8.80
CA VAL A 149 -8.75 19.00 -8.28
C VAL A 149 -8.07 17.63 -8.23
N LYS A 150 -6.79 17.57 -8.63
CA LYS A 150 -5.95 16.38 -8.62
C LYS A 150 -4.68 16.68 -7.84
N ILE A 151 -4.36 15.85 -6.86
CA ILE A 151 -3.17 15.97 -6.04
C ILE A 151 -2.39 14.66 -6.19
N VAL A 152 -1.17 14.76 -6.74
CA VAL A 152 -0.25 13.64 -6.89
C VAL A 152 0.83 13.74 -5.82
N TYR A 153 1.01 12.69 -5.05
CA TYR A 153 1.98 12.67 -3.95
C TYR A 153 2.60 11.29 -3.76
N LYS A 154 3.74 11.23 -3.08
CA LYS A 154 4.36 9.98 -2.64
C LYS A 154 4.02 9.71 -1.18
N ALA A 155 3.58 8.49 -0.93
CA ALA A 155 3.23 8.01 0.40
C ALA A 155 3.84 6.63 0.65
N GLY A 156 4.22 6.38 1.89
CA GLY A 156 4.85 5.15 2.37
C GLY A 156 6.00 5.43 3.32
N TYR A 157 6.48 4.40 4.00
CA TYR A 157 7.63 4.53 4.91
C TYR A 157 8.97 4.61 4.15
N GLY A 158 9.05 4.09 2.94
CA GLY A 158 10.26 3.96 2.13
C GLY A 158 10.29 2.64 1.38
N ASP A 159 11.44 2.02 1.33
CA ASP A 159 11.63 0.65 0.85
C ASP A 159 11.21 -0.39 1.90
N ALA A 160 11.39 -1.67 1.58
CA ALA A 160 11.03 -2.77 2.49
C ALA A 160 11.76 -2.69 3.84
N SER A 161 12.97 -2.12 3.92
CA SER A 161 13.73 -2.00 5.17
C SER A 161 13.16 -0.94 6.11
N ALA A 162 12.53 0.08 5.56
CA ALA A 162 11.93 1.18 6.30
C ALA A 162 10.54 0.84 6.89
N VAL A 163 9.90 -0.25 6.42
CA VAL A 163 8.60 -0.69 6.94
C VAL A 163 8.74 -1.15 8.39
N PRO A 164 7.91 -0.64 9.32
CA PRO A 164 7.98 -1.03 10.73
C PRO A 164 7.90 -2.54 10.93
N MET A 165 8.76 -3.08 11.79
CA MET A 165 8.86 -4.52 12.03
C MET A 165 7.54 -5.14 12.50
N ARG A 166 6.70 -4.39 13.21
CA ARG A 166 5.35 -4.84 13.61
C ARG A 166 4.43 -5.11 12.42
N CYS A 167 4.54 -4.33 11.33
CA CYS A 167 3.79 -4.56 10.10
C CYS A 167 4.25 -5.86 9.44
N LYS A 168 5.57 -6.05 9.34
CA LYS A 168 6.15 -7.30 8.81
C LYS A 168 5.76 -8.52 9.64
N GLN A 169 5.82 -8.39 10.98
CA GLN A 169 5.42 -9.47 11.88
C GLN A 169 3.93 -9.80 11.74
N ALA A 170 3.08 -8.79 11.60
CA ALA A 170 1.65 -9.00 11.34
C ALA A 170 1.42 -9.74 10.02
N MET A 171 2.13 -9.36 8.94
CA MET A 171 2.09 -10.09 7.66
C MET A 171 2.46 -11.55 7.84
N LEU A 172 3.58 -11.85 8.51
CA LEU A 172 4.03 -13.23 8.73
C LEU A 172 3.00 -14.06 9.51
N LEU A 173 2.36 -13.49 10.53
CA LEU A 173 1.29 -14.16 11.26
C LEU A 173 0.06 -14.44 10.37
N MET A 174 -0.33 -13.49 9.52
CA MET A 174 -1.43 -13.69 8.56
C MET A 174 -1.08 -14.77 7.53
N ILE A 175 0.13 -14.70 6.96
CA ILE A 175 0.63 -15.67 5.98
C ILE A 175 0.63 -17.08 6.58
N GLY A 176 1.17 -17.24 7.80
CA GLY A 176 1.18 -18.54 8.50
C GLY A 176 -0.22 -19.08 8.71
N HIS A 177 -1.13 -18.24 9.19
CA HIS A 177 -2.52 -18.63 9.42
C HIS A 177 -3.22 -19.08 8.13
N TRP A 178 -3.12 -18.33 7.05
CA TRP A 178 -3.76 -18.66 5.78
C TRP A 178 -3.09 -19.85 5.06
N TYR A 179 -1.79 -19.99 5.22
CA TYR A 179 -1.07 -21.14 4.65
C TYR A 179 -1.51 -22.47 5.27
N GLU A 180 -1.72 -22.49 6.60
CA GLU A 180 -2.17 -23.67 7.33
C GLU A 180 -3.66 -23.95 7.15
N ASN A 181 -4.48 -22.90 6.90
CA ASN A 181 -5.94 -23.01 6.79
C ASN A 181 -6.40 -22.64 5.36
N ARG A 182 -5.93 -23.41 4.35
CA ARG A 182 -6.25 -23.17 2.93
C ARG A 182 -7.73 -23.36 2.60
N GLU A 183 -8.43 -24.18 3.34
CA GLU A 183 -9.86 -24.45 3.17
C GLU A 183 -10.61 -23.98 4.42
N GLU A 184 -11.51 -23.02 4.24
CA GLU A 184 -12.49 -22.69 5.24
C GLU A 184 -13.58 -23.77 5.27
N VAL A 185 -13.29 -24.90 5.88
CA VAL A 185 -14.34 -25.89 6.13
C VAL A 185 -15.11 -25.47 7.36
N ILE A 186 -16.26 -24.83 7.16
CA ILE A 186 -17.26 -24.62 8.22
C ILE A 186 -17.88 -25.99 8.53
N ILE A 187 -17.24 -26.76 9.38
CA ILE A 187 -17.86 -27.94 9.99
C ILE A 187 -18.57 -27.46 11.27
N GLY A 188 -19.82 -27.11 11.11
CA GLY A 188 -20.81 -27.04 12.18
C GLY A 188 -20.44 -26.23 13.41
N ALA A 189 -20.76 -25.00 13.42
CA ALA A 189 -21.24 -24.16 14.52
C ALA A 189 -20.83 -22.70 14.32
N SER A 190 -21.81 -21.83 14.33
CA SER A 190 -21.72 -20.37 14.51
C SER A 190 -20.58 -19.65 13.79
N SER A 191 -20.94 -19.02 12.77
CA SER A 191 -20.36 -18.06 11.83
C SER A 191 -19.32 -17.00 12.35
N SER A 192 -18.39 -17.32 13.20
CA SER A 192 -17.44 -16.35 13.75
C SER A 192 -15.98 -16.77 13.73
N GLY A 193 -15.62 -17.89 13.11
CA GLY A 193 -14.29 -18.48 13.34
C GLY A 193 -13.30 -18.51 12.17
N ALA A 194 -13.76 -18.56 10.92
CA ALA A 194 -12.88 -19.05 9.87
C ALA A 194 -12.21 -17.99 8.98
N ALA A 195 -12.78 -16.81 8.86
CA ALA A 195 -12.18 -15.71 8.09
C ALA A 195 -11.43 -14.69 8.96
N GLN A 196 -11.23 -14.96 10.22
CA GLN A 196 -10.64 -13.98 11.13
C GLN A 196 -9.12 -13.97 11.02
N ILE A 197 -8.60 -12.79 10.74
CA ILE A 197 -7.20 -12.47 10.90
C ILE A 197 -6.78 -12.78 12.33
N PRO A 198 -5.57 -13.36 12.54
CA PRO A 198 -5.10 -13.62 13.89
C PRO A 198 -5.17 -12.36 14.76
N ALA A 199 -5.80 -12.44 15.91
CA ALA A 199 -5.94 -11.30 16.81
C ALA A 199 -4.59 -10.63 17.14
N ALA A 200 -3.51 -11.41 17.20
CA ALA A 200 -2.15 -10.88 17.38
C ALA A 200 -1.71 -10.00 16.21
N ALA A 201 -2.04 -10.35 14.96
CA ALA A 201 -1.73 -9.52 13.80
C ALA A 201 -2.52 -8.21 13.83
N GLU A 202 -3.81 -8.27 14.15
CA GLU A 202 -4.66 -7.09 14.29
C GLU A 202 -4.14 -6.13 15.39
N MET A 203 -3.75 -6.66 16.54
CA MET A 203 -3.18 -5.86 17.65
C MET A 203 -1.88 -5.14 17.25
N LEU A 204 -1.00 -5.79 16.48
CA LEU A 204 0.22 -5.18 15.98
C LEU A 204 -0.06 -4.02 15.03
N LEU A 205 -1.09 -4.14 14.21
CA LEU A 205 -1.45 -3.12 13.23
C LEU A 205 -2.27 -1.97 13.82
N TYR A 206 -2.99 -2.22 14.93
CA TYR A 206 -3.87 -1.22 15.54
C TYR A 206 -3.13 0.04 16.01
N GLN A 207 -1.88 -0.10 16.45
CA GLN A 207 -1.10 0.99 17.05
C GLN A 207 -0.82 2.17 16.11
N GLU A 208 -0.84 1.96 14.78
CA GLU A 208 -0.60 3.01 13.78
C GLU A 208 -1.79 3.23 12.84
N ARG A 209 -2.94 2.74 13.24
CA ARG A 209 -4.15 2.91 12.44
C ARG A 209 -4.53 4.38 12.36
N GLU A 210 -4.68 4.89 11.15
CA GLU A 210 -5.29 6.20 10.94
C GLU A 210 -6.81 6.06 11.09
N ILE A 211 -7.34 6.75 12.10
CA ILE A 211 -8.79 6.83 12.28
C ILE A 211 -9.27 7.99 11.41
N PRO A 212 -10.16 7.75 10.44
CA PRO A 212 -10.77 8.84 9.68
C PRO A 212 -11.55 9.74 10.65
N ILE A 213 -11.21 11.01 10.69
CA ILE A 213 -11.88 12.03 11.52
C ILE A 213 -12.98 12.68 10.71
#